data_a6541ef43d18979389bee7f9b672bdf6
#
_entry.id   a6541ef43d18979389bee7f9b672bdf6
#
_cell.length_a   1.000
_cell.length_b   1.000
_cell.length_c   1.000
_cell.angle_alpha   90.00
_cell.angle_beta   90.00
_cell.angle_gamma   90.00
#
_symmetry.space_group_name_H-M   'P 1'
#
loop_
_entity.id
_entity.type
_entity.pdbx_description
1 polymer ?
#
loop_
_entity_poly.entity_id
_entity_poly.type
_entity_poly.pdbx_seq_one_letter_code
_entity_poly.pdbx_strand_id
1 'polypeptide(L)'
;MNLIHRQLRRPWRLAAEVSALLIAVVVAFPLYWMVLSAFKPAGEIESSEPRPWTLSPSLDSFRRVFEQQEFGRYFLNSLVVACSVVIVSALVAFLAATAVTRFRFRFRTTLLIMFLVAQMVPVEALTIPLFFLMRDAGQLNTLGSLILPHIAFSLPFAIWMLRGFVKAVPEALEEAAYIDGASRARFLWQILFPLVFPGLVATSVFSFISAWNDFLFAKSFIISDTSQSTLPMALLVFYKPDDPDWGGVMAASTVMTIPVLIFFVLVQRRLVSGLGGAVKD
;
A
#
# COMPACT_ATOMS: atom_id res chain seq x y z
N MET A 1 36.23 -36.59 1.80
CA MET A 1 36.20 -35.44 2.74
C MET A 1 34.95 -34.58 2.62
N ASN A 2 33.96 -34.92 1.77
CA ASN A 2 32.76 -34.05 1.51
C ASN A 2 31.46 -34.50 2.17
N LEU A 3 31.40 -35.60 2.91
CA LEU A 3 30.17 -36.08 3.57
C LEU A 3 30.00 -35.57 4.99
N ILE A 4 31.10 -35.26 5.67
CA ILE A 4 31.06 -34.75 7.07
C ILE A 4 30.52 -33.30 7.13
N HIS A 5 30.81 -32.47 6.13
CA HIS A 5 30.28 -31.10 6.06
C HIS A 5 28.77 -31.00 5.75
N ARG A 6 28.18 -32.06 5.19
CA ARG A 6 26.72 -32.10 4.91
C ARG A 6 25.88 -32.43 6.14
N GLN A 7 26.43 -33.15 7.10
CA GLN A 7 25.71 -33.52 8.33
C GLN A 7 25.69 -32.40 9.39
N LEU A 8 26.72 -31.53 9.43
CA LEU A 8 26.79 -30.44 10.39
C LEU A 8 25.87 -29.25 10.04
N ARG A 9 25.33 -29.20 8.82
CA ARG A 9 24.37 -28.16 8.41
C ARG A 9 22.92 -28.48 8.81
N ARG A 10 22.61 -29.70 9.24
CA ARG A 10 21.24 -30.13 9.58
C ARG A 10 20.65 -29.42 10.80
N PRO A 11 21.33 -29.33 11.96
CA PRO A 11 20.73 -28.72 13.16
C PRO A 11 20.51 -27.21 13.00
N TRP A 12 21.41 -26.48 12.34
CA TRP A 12 21.23 -25.06 12.04
C TRP A 12 20.08 -24.77 11.09
N ARG A 13 19.87 -25.59 10.09
CA ARG A 13 18.74 -25.44 9.17
C ARG A 13 17.42 -25.70 9.88
N LEU A 14 17.34 -26.78 10.67
CA LEU A 14 16.15 -27.06 11.49
C LEU A 14 15.88 -25.94 12.49
N ALA A 15 16.90 -25.43 13.18
CA ALA A 15 16.76 -24.30 14.08
C ALA A 15 16.26 -23.05 13.35
N ALA A 16 16.81 -22.74 12.17
CA ALA A 16 16.37 -21.62 11.35
C ALA A 16 14.94 -21.79 10.83
N GLU A 17 14.55 -22.98 10.39
CA GLU A 17 13.19 -23.29 9.94
C GLU A 17 12.18 -23.20 11.08
N VAL A 18 12.51 -23.73 12.26
CA VAL A 18 11.67 -23.64 13.47
C VAL A 18 11.55 -22.18 13.91
N SER A 19 12.66 -21.43 13.94
CA SER A 19 12.62 -20.01 14.29
C SER A 19 11.79 -19.20 13.30
N ALA A 20 11.91 -19.45 11.99
CA ALA A 20 11.11 -18.81 10.97
C ALA A 20 9.62 -19.14 11.13
N LEU A 21 9.27 -20.40 11.44
CA LEU A 21 7.89 -20.80 11.69
C LEU A 21 7.32 -20.13 12.94
N LEU A 22 8.08 -20.09 14.04
CA LEU A 22 7.66 -19.42 15.27
C LEU A 22 7.41 -17.92 15.03
N ILE A 23 8.33 -17.25 14.34
CA ILE A 23 8.15 -15.83 13.99
C ILE A 23 6.90 -15.66 13.12
N ALA A 24 6.69 -16.52 12.12
CA ALA A 24 5.52 -16.45 11.26
C ALA A 24 4.21 -16.63 12.05
N VAL A 25 4.16 -17.57 12.99
CA VAL A 25 2.99 -17.78 13.87
C VAL A 25 2.73 -16.55 14.74
N VAL A 26 3.77 -15.99 15.37
CA VAL A 26 3.64 -14.79 16.21
C VAL A 26 3.14 -13.58 15.41
N VAL A 27 3.69 -13.39 14.20
CA VAL A 27 3.27 -12.28 13.32
C VAL A 27 1.85 -12.49 12.75
N ALA A 28 1.46 -13.74 12.48
CA ALA A 28 0.13 -14.06 11.97
C ALA A 28 -0.95 -14.03 13.07
N PHE A 29 -0.58 -14.16 14.35
CA PHE A 29 -1.52 -14.25 15.46
C PHE A 29 -2.51 -13.07 15.56
N PRO A 30 -2.10 -11.79 15.44
CA PRO A 30 -3.05 -10.68 15.47
C PRO A 30 -4.10 -10.75 14.35
N LEU A 31 -3.68 -11.12 13.13
CA LEU A 31 -4.59 -11.29 11.99
C LEU A 31 -5.54 -12.48 12.23
N TYR A 32 -5.01 -13.60 12.72
CA TYR A 32 -5.83 -14.74 13.10
C TYR A 32 -6.88 -14.34 14.14
N TRP A 33 -6.47 -13.62 15.20
CA TRP A 33 -7.36 -13.16 16.27
C TRP A 33 -8.46 -12.23 15.74
N MET A 34 -8.10 -11.29 14.89
CA MET A 34 -9.05 -10.37 14.24
C MET A 34 -10.10 -11.14 13.43
N VAL A 35 -9.65 -12.04 12.54
CA VAL A 35 -10.54 -12.85 11.71
C VAL A 35 -11.41 -13.76 12.59
N LEU A 36 -10.82 -14.45 13.56
CA LEU A 36 -11.56 -15.29 14.48
C LEU A 36 -12.64 -14.51 15.25
N SER A 37 -12.29 -13.33 15.77
CA SER A 37 -13.21 -12.47 16.51
C SER A 37 -14.36 -11.96 15.65
N ALA A 38 -14.15 -11.77 14.35
CA ALA A 38 -15.21 -11.42 13.42
C ALA A 38 -16.29 -12.51 13.27
N PHE A 39 -15.94 -13.77 13.55
CA PHE A 39 -16.86 -14.90 13.51
C PHE A 39 -17.40 -15.30 14.91
N LYS A 40 -16.98 -14.64 15.98
CA LYS A 40 -17.49 -14.93 17.32
C LYS A 40 -18.82 -14.23 17.59
N PRO A 41 -19.75 -14.86 18.34
CA PRO A 41 -20.87 -14.16 18.94
C PRO A 41 -20.39 -13.07 19.91
N ALA A 42 -21.18 -12.00 20.07
CA ALA A 42 -20.82 -10.86 20.93
C ALA A 42 -20.44 -11.28 22.36
N GLY A 43 -21.18 -12.18 22.96
CA GLY A 43 -20.89 -12.67 24.32
C GLY A 43 -19.57 -13.45 24.48
N GLU A 44 -19.02 -14.03 23.38
CA GLU A 44 -17.68 -14.64 23.41
C GLU A 44 -16.57 -13.60 23.24
N ILE A 45 -16.83 -12.49 22.52
CA ILE A 45 -15.86 -11.41 22.31
C ILE A 45 -15.65 -10.65 23.61
N GLU A 46 -16.73 -10.36 24.34
CA GLU A 46 -16.73 -9.58 25.58
C GLU A 46 -16.44 -10.42 26.82
N SER A 47 -16.24 -11.73 26.65
CA SER A 47 -15.94 -12.64 27.77
C SER A 47 -14.62 -12.29 28.44
N SER A 48 -14.61 -12.36 29.78
CA SER A 48 -13.38 -12.23 30.58
C SER A 48 -12.37 -13.37 30.35
N GLU A 49 -12.80 -14.48 29.72
CA GLU A 49 -11.97 -15.63 29.36
C GLU A 49 -11.81 -15.69 27.84
N PRO A 50 -10.85 -14.98 27.24
CA PRO A 50 -10.65 -15.00 25.79
C PRO A 50 -10.14 -16.37 25.33
N ARG A 51 -10.86 -17.00 24.41
CA ARG A 51 -10.49 -18.30 23.84
C ARG A 51 -9.97 -18.14 22.43
N PRO A 52 -8.87 -18.81 22.02
CA PRO A 52 -8.34 -18.75 20.67
C PRO A 52 -9.10 -19.66 19.68
N TRP A 53 -10.34 -19.99 19.95
CA TRP A 53 -11.28 -20.69 19.08
C TRP A 53 -12.72 -20.29 19.42
N THR A 54 -13.68 -20.65 18.57
CA THR A 54 -15.11 -20.57 18.85
C THR A 54 -15.77 -21.89 18.49
N LEU A 55 -16.76 -22.30 19.27
CA LEU A 55 -17.58 -23.50 19.01
C LEU A 55 -18.90 -23.11 18.32
N SER A 56 -19.22 -21.83 18.27
CA SER A 56 -20.48 -21.28 17.76
C SER A 56 -20.20 -20.16 16.75
N PRO A 57 -19.52 -20.45 15.60
CA PRO A 57 -19.23 -19.41 14.64
C PRO A 57 -20.50 -18.78 14.09
N SER A 58 -20.54 -17.45 14.07
CA SER A 58 -21.66 -16.65 13.58
C SER A 58 -21.19 -15.69 12.47
N LEU A 59 -22.08 -15.39 11.54
CA LEU A 59 -21.92 -14.35 10.52
C LEU A 59 -22.62 -13.03 10.90
N ASP A 60 -23.16 -12.93 12.10
CA ASP A 60 -23.98 -11.78 12.52
C ASP A 60 -23.17 -10.48 12.48
N SER A 61 -21.89 -10.51 12.83
CA SER A 61 -21.01 -9.33 12.74
C SER A 61 -20.82 -8.87 11.31
N PHE A 62 -20.60 -9.78 10.36
CA PHE A 62 -20.52 -9.47 8.95
C PHE A 62 -21.86 -8.94 8.42
N ARG A 63 -22.97 -9.57 8.82
CA ARG A 63 -24.31 -9.15 8.43
C ARG A 63 -24.58 -7.70 8.86
N ARG A 64 -24.29 -7.35 10.12
CA ARG A 64 -24.39 -5.99 10.62
C ARG A 64 -23.54 -5.00 9.82
N VAL A 65 -22.30 -5.39 9.45
CA VAL A 65 -21.41 -4.56 8.63
C VAL A 65 -22.01 -4.30 7.25
N PHE A 66 -22.53 -5.32 6.57
CA PHE A 66 -23.09 -5.17 5.22
C PHE A 66 -24.51 -4.58 5.21
N GLU A 67 -25.25 -4.67 6.30
CA GLU A 67 -26.56 -4.01 6.47
C GLU A 67 -26.41 -2.50 6.75
N GLN A 68 -25.22 -2.01 7.15
CA GLN A 68 -24.94 -0.59 7.20
C GLN A 68 -25.01 0.01 5.79
N GLN A 69 -25.92 0.95 5.59
CA GLN A 69 -26.29 1.46 4.26
C GLN A 69 -25.10 2.01 3.44
N GLU A 70 -24.09 2.56 4.11
CA GLU A 70 -22.98 3.23 3.45
C GLU A 70 -21.69 2.37 3.34
N PHE A 71 -21.63 1.18 3.96
CA PHE A 71 -20.38 0.40 4.02
C PHE A 71 -19.84 0.01 2.63
N GLY A 72 -20.71 -0.45 1.75
CA GLY A 72 -20.34 -0.78 0.36
C GLY A 72 -19.83 0.45 -0.41
N ARG A 73 -20.41 1.62 -0.13
CA ARG A 73 -19.99 2.89 -0.72
C ARG A 73 -18.62 3.31 -0.23
N TYR A 74 -18.36 3.22 1.08
CA TYR A 74 -17.05 3.52 1.66
C TYR A 74 -15.97 2.60 1.10
N PHE A 75 -16.29 1.32 0.90
CA PHE A 75 -15.40 0.37 0.26
C PHE A 75 -15.05 0.81 -1.19
N LEU A 76 -16.05 1.16 -1.98
CA LEU A 76 -15.85 1.64 -3.35
C LEU A 76 -15.06 2.96 -3.38
N ASN A 77 -15.37 3.91 -2.50
CA ASN A 77 -14.63 5.16 -2.37
C ASN A 77 -13.15 4.91 -2.08
N SER A 78 -12.85 4.05 -1.09
CA SER A 78 -11.46 3.66 -0.78
C SER A 78 -10.76 3.04 -1.99
N LEU A 79 -11.45 2.19 -2.74
CA LEU A 79 -10.89 1.57 -3.94
C LEU A 79 -10.62 2.61 -5.03
N VAL A 80 -11.55 3.54 -5.25
CA VAL A 80 -11.38 4.64 -6.21
C VAL A 80 -10.20 5.53 -5.82
N VAL A 81 -10.10 5.93 -4.54
CA VAL A 81 -8.98 6.75 -4.05
C VAL A 81 -7.66 6.00 -4.24
N ALA A 82 -7.54 4.78 -3.72
CA ALA A 82 -6.29 4.03 -3.78
C ALA A 82 -5.86 3.71 -5.23
N CYS A 83 -6.78 3.28 -6.09
CA CYS A 83 -6.47 3.01 -7.49
C CYS A 83 -6.07 4.28 -8.25
N SER A 84 -6.77 5.40 -8.03
CA SER A 84 -6.43 6.68 -8.66
C SER A 84 -5.03 7.14 -8.24
N VAL A 85 -4.71 7.08 -6.95
CA VAL A 85 -3.39 7.42 -6.42
C VAL A 85 -2.31 6.53 -7.06
N VAL A 86 -2.52 5.22 -7.10
CA VAL A 86 -1.57 4.26 -7.69
C VAL A 86 -1.32 4.57 -9.16
N ILE A 87 -2.38 4.71 -9.96
CA ILE A 87 -2.27 4.90 -11.41
C ILE A 87 -1.56 6.22 -11.73
N VAL A 88 -2.02 7.31 -11.11
CA VAL A 88 -1.46 8.64 -11.39
C VAL A 88 -0.03 8.75 -10.87
N SER A 89 0.24 8.29 -9.63
CA SER A 89 1.59 8.35 -9.06
C SER A 89 2.57 7.48 -9.84
N ALA A 90 2.18 6.26 -10.25
CA ALA A 90 3.05 5.39 -11.04
C ALA A 90 3.40 6.00 -12.39
N LEU A 91 2.40 6.57 -13.09
CA LEU A 91 2.60 7.22 -14.39
C LEU A 91 3.52 8.44 -14.28
N VAL A 92 3.21 9.36 -13.37
CA VAL A 92 3.99 10.58 -13.17
C VAL A 92 5.41 10.25 -12.69
N ALA A 93 5.53 9.30 -11.73
CA ALA A 93 6.84 8.87 -11.23
C ALA A 93 7.69 8.20 -12.30
N PHE A 94 7.10 7.39 -13.19
CA PHE A 94 7.82 6.78 -14.32
C PHE A 94 8.39 7.85 -15.27
N LEU A 95 7.57 8.81 -15.66
CA LEU A 95 8.00 9.90 -16.53
C LEU A 95 9.08 10.76 -15.87
N ALA A 96 8.86 11.15 -14.61
CA ALA A 96 9.81 11.95 -13.85
C ALA A 96 11.12 11.21 -13.58
N ALA A 97 11.08 9.93 -13.17
CA ALA A 97 12.26 9.11 -12.94
C ALA A 97 13.07 8.92 -14.22
N THR A 98 12.41 8.73 -15.36
CA THR A 98 13.06 8.67 -16.67
C THR A 98 13.72 10.01 -17.00
N ALA A 99 13.00 11.12 -16.82
CA ALA A 99 13.52 12.46 -17.08
C ALA A 99 14.79 12.76 -16.25
N VAL A 100 14.73 12.51 -14.93
CA VAL A 100 15.89 12.75 -14.05
C VAL A 100 17.02 11.73 -14.22
N THR A 101 16.81 10.63 -14.91
CA THR A 101 17.85 9.61 -15.14
C THR A 101 18.51 9.81 -16.51
N ARG A 102 17.75 10.01 -17.56
CA ARG A 102 18.20 10.04 -18.94
C ARG A 102 18.61 11.44 -19.42
N PHE A 103 18.00 12.50 -18.86
CA PHE A 103 18.31 13.86 -19.30
C PHE A 103 19.27 14.54 -18.33
N ARG A 104 20.22 15.31 -18.88
CA ARG A 104 21.15 16.14 -18.11
C ARG A 104 20.62 17.58 -18.08
N PHE A 105 20.21 18.04 -16.89
CA PHE A 105 19.78 19.43 -16.66
C PHE A 105 20.34 19.97 -15.33
N ARG A 106 20.49 21.31 -15.27
CA ARG A 106 21.25 22.01 -14.23
C ARG A 106 20.77 21.72 -12.78
N PHE A 107 19.46 21.57 -12.56
CA PHE A 107 18.87 21.41 -11.22
C PHE A 107 18.51 19.95 -10.85
N ARG A 108 18.98 18.98 -11.60
CA ARG A 108 18.65 17.56 -11.40
C ARG A 108 18.92 17.06 -9.97
N THR A 109 20.14 17.33 -9.45
CA THR A 109 20.53 16.88 -8.10
C THR A 109 19.74 17.63 -7.03
N THR A 110 19.57 18.93 -7.18
CA THR A 110 18.77 19.75 -6.27
C THR A 110 17.34 19.24 -6.17
N LEU A 111 16.72 18.91 -7.30
CA LEU A 111 15.36 18.39 -7.36
C LEU A 111 15.23 17.05 -6.60
N LEU A 112 16.20 16.14 -6.77
CA LEU A 112 16.24 14.88 -6.06
C LEU A 112 16.44 15.07 -4.54
N ILE A 113 17.27 16.04 -4.13
CA ILE A 113 17.45 16.39 -2.72
C ILE A 113 16.17 17.00 -2.16
N MET A 114 15.50 17.88 -2.89
CA MET A 114 14.20 18.45 -2.48
C MET A 114 13.15 17.36 -2.25
N PHE A 115 13.11 16.34 -3.10
CA PHE A 115 12.20 15.20 -2.89
C PHE A 115 12.50 14.45 -1.58
N LEU A 116 13.78 14.22 -1.25
CA LEU A 116 14.16 13.58 0.00
C LEU A 116 13.81 14.46 1.22
N VAL A 117 14.06 15.76 1.13
CA VAL A 117 13.71 16.71 2.21
C VAL A 117 12.21 16.79 2.42
N ALA A 118 11.42 16.77 1.33
CA ALA A 118 9.96 16.78 1.42
C ALA A 118 9.41 15.56 2.17
N GLN A 119 10.07 14.40 2.08
CA GLN A 119 9.70 13.19 2.83
C GLN A 119 9.99 13.26 4.34
N MET A 120 10.79 14.24 4.79
CA MET A 120 11.10 14.41 6.21
C MET A 120 10.00 15.20 6.95
N VAL A 121 9.11 15.84 6.22
CA VAL A 121 8.00 16.58 6.82
C VAL A 121 6.93 15.59 7.28
N PRO A 122 6.55 15.59 8.57
CA PRO A 122 5.45 14.76 9.05
C PRO A 122 4.15 15.10 8.32
N VAL A 123 3.52 14.09 7.73
CA VAL A 123 2.27 14.28 6.97
C VAL A 123 1.16 14.85 7.85
N GLU A 124 1.14 14.44 9.12
CA GLU A 124 0.18 14.90 10.12
C GLU A 124 0.26 16.42 10.34
N ALA A 125 1.46 16.98 10.34
CA ALA A 125 1.68 18.42 10.50
C ALA A 125 1.13 19.23 9.31
N LEU A 126 1.02 18.61 8.16
CA LEU A 126 0.50 19.24 6.94
C LEU A 126 -1.02 19.16 6.81
N THR A 127 -1.72 18.46 7.71
CA THR A 127 -3.18 18.29 7.66
C THR A 127 -3.91 19.64 7.67
N ILE A 128 -3.53 20.54 8.58
CA ILE A 128 -4.18 21.87 8.70
C ILE A 128 -3.92 22.75 7.47
N PRO A 129 -2.66 22.95 7.01
CA PRO A 129 -2.41 23.69 5.78
C PRO A 129 -3.13 23.11 4.56
N LEU A 130 -3.13 21.79 4.41
CA LEU A 130 -3.82 21.11 3.32
C LEU A 130 -5.34 21.27 3.41
N PHE A 131 -5.90 21.26 4.60
CA PHE A 131 -7.32 21.55 4.79
C PHE A 131 -7.69 22.91 4.22
N PHE A 132 -6.94 23.96 4.56
CA PHE A 132 -7.19 25.30 4.02
C PHE A 132 -7.02 25.33 2.51
N LEU A 133 -6.00 24.66 1.97
CA LEU A 133 -5.79 24.57 0.53
C LEU A 133 -6.97 23.88 -0.17
N MET A 134 -7.46 22.74 0.36
CA MET A 134 -8.61 22.02 -0.20
C MET A 134 -9.89 22.81 -0.08
N ARG A 135 -10.07 23.55 1.02
CA ARG A 135 -11.21 24.45 1.22
C ARG A 135 -11.21 25.58 0.18
N ASP A 136 -10.08 26.26 0.01
CA ASP A 136 -9.96 27.40 -0.90
C ASP A 136 -10.06 26.96 -2.37
N ALA A 137 -9.67 25.71 -2.67
CA ALA A 137 -9.88 25.06 -3.96
C ALA A 137 -11.30 24.51 -4.19
N GLY A 138 -12.20 24.61 -3.19
CA GLY A 138 -13.56 24.04 -3.28
C GLY A 138 -13.60 22.52 -3.35
N GLN A 139 -12.56 21.83 -2.85
CA GLN A 139 -12.42 20.37 -2.92
C GLN A 139 -12.85 19.63 -1.65
N LEU A 140 -13.19 20.32 -0.56
CA LEU A 140 -13.68 19.63 0.65
C LEU A 140 -14.92 18.79 0.33
N ASN A 141 -15.09 17.68 1.04
CA ASN A 141 -16.17 16.71 0.86
C ASN A 141 -16.18 16.06 -0.54
N THR A 142 -15.02 15.89 -1.17
CA THR A 142 -14.87 15.16 -2.43
C THR A 142 -13.73 14.13 -2.32
N LEU A 143 -13.77 13.06 -3.10
CA LEU A 143 -12.66 12.10 -3.16
C LEU A 143 -11.37 12.76 -3.72
N GLY A 144 -11.50 13.84 -4.49
CA GLY A 144 -10.37 14.65 -4.98
C GLY A 144 -9.52 15.20 -3.85
N SER A 145 -10.13 15.62 -2.73
CA SER A 145 -9.40 16.12 -1.57
C SER A 145 -8.50 15.06 -0.91
N LEU A 146 -8.81 13.78 -1.11
CA LEU A 146 -8.00 12.66 -0.63
C LEU A 146 -6.95 12.25 -1.68
N ILE A 147 -7.35 12.17 -2.95
CA ILE A 147 -6.49 11.71 -4.05
C ILE A 147 -5.29 12.65 -4.26
N LEU A 148 -5.52 13.97 -4.30
CA LEU A 148 -4.48 14.94 -4.62
C LEU A 148 -3.32 14.96 -3.61
N PRO A 149 -3.56 15.04 -2.27
CA PRO A 149 -2.49 14.97 -1.30
C PRO A 149 -1.74 13.63 -1.35
N HIS A 150 -2.43 12.50 -1.49
CA HIS A 150 -1.78 11.19 -1.55
C HIS A 150 -0.88 11.05 -2.78
N ILE A 151 -1.29 11.57 -3.94
CA ILE A 151 -0.41 11.63 -5.11
C ILE A 151 0.83 12.46 -4.78
N ALA A 152 0.66 13.67 -4.21
CA ALA A 152 1.76 14.56 -3.89
C ALA A 152 2.78 13.92 -2.93
N PHE A 153 2.31 13.20 -1.89
CA PHE A 153 3.19 12.51 -0.95
C PHE A 153 3.82 11.23 -1.50
N SER A 154 3.14 10.53 -2.40
CA SER A 154 3.67 9.30 -3.00
C SER A 154 4.78 9.58 -4.03
N LEU A 155 4.70 10.69 -4.75
CA LEU A 155 5.58 11.00 -5.88
C LEU A 155 7.07 11.06 -5.53
N PRO A 156 7.52 11.75 -4.46
CA PRO A 156 8.95 11.84 -4.15
C PRO A 156 9.59 10.47 -3.94
N PHE A 157 8.95 9.61 -3.15
CA PHE A 157 9.41 8.25 -2.91
C PHE A 157 9.40 7.40 -4.19
N ALA A 158 8.30 7.45 -4.94
CA ALA A 158 8.14 6.69 -6.16
C ALA A 158 9.19 7.09 -7.22
N ILE A 159 9.44 8.39 -7.40
CA ILE A 159 10.46 8.90 -8.33
C ILE A 159 11.85 8.44 -7.89
N TRP A 160 12.17 8.58 -6.62
CA TRP A 160 13.48 8.20 -6.09
C TRP A 160 13.75 6.70 -6.26
N MET A 161 12.77 5.86 -5.94
CA MET A 161 12.87 4.41 -6.08
C MET A 161 12.95 3.99 -7.55
N LEU A 162 12.06 4.50 -8.41
CA LEU A 162 12.04 4.18 -9.83
C LEU A 162 13.30 4.64 -10.55
N ARG A 163 13.93 5.72 -10.12
CA ARG A 163 15.23 6.15 -10.65
C ARG A 163 16.27 5.02 -10.60
N GLY A 164 16.29 4.23 -9.54
CA GLY A 164 17.17 3.06 -9.42
C GLY A 164 16.93 2.04 -10.53
N PHE A 165 15.67 1.72 -10.78
CA PHE A 165 15.27 0.78 -11.84
C PHE A 165 15.58 1.31 -13.24
N VAL A 166 15.28 2.58 -13.50
CA VAL A 166 15.61 3.21 -14.79
C VAL A 166 17.12 3.26 -15.03
N LYS A 167 17.90 3.54 -13.98
CA LYS A 167 19.37 3.58 -14.08
C LYS A 167 19.97 2.19 -14.34
N ALA A 168 19.34 1.13 -13.87
CA ALA A 168 19.80 -0.26 -14.09
C ALA A 168 19.64 -0.70 -15.56
N VAL A 169 18.81 -0.05 -16.36
CA VAL A 169 18.67 -0.34 -17.79
C VAL A 169 19.87 0.31 -18.54
N PRO A 170 20.70 -0.47 -19.25
CA PRO A 170 21.87 0.07 -19.97
C PRO A 170 21.51 1.13 -21.00
N GLU A 171 22.30 2.21 -21.08
CA GLU A 171 22.11 3.26 -22.10
C GLU A 171 22.33 2.71 -23.52
N ALA A 172 23.21 1.70 -23.69
CA ALA A 172 23.44 1.03 -24.96
C ALA A 172 22.16 0.41 -25.58
N LEU A 173 21.19 -0.01 -24.73
CA LEU A 173 19.91 -0.51 -25.22
C LEU A 173 19.07 0.61 -25.84
N GLU A 174 19.16 1.82 -25.28
CA GLU A 174 18.49 3.01 -25.81
C GLU A 174 19.11 3.43 -27.16
N GLU A 175 20.45 3.43 -27.23
CA GLU A 175 21.19 3.74 -28.47
C GLU A 175 20.87 2.73 -29.59
N ALA A 176 20.85 1.44 -29.27
CA ALA A 176 20.49 0.38 -30.22
C ALA A 176 19.05 0.56 -30.73
N ALA A 177 18.10 0.86 -29.85
CA ALA A 177 16.72 1.11 -30.24
C ALA A 177 16.59 2.30 -31.22
N TYR A 178 17.37 3.35 -31.02
CA TYR A 178 17.37 4.51 -31.93
C TYR A 178 18.02 4.19 -33.28
N ILE A 179 19.07 3.36 -33.30
CA ILE A 179 19.67 2.86 -34.55
C ILE A 179 18.66 2.03 -35.35
N ASP A 180 17.83 1.23 -34.64
CA ASP A 180 16.74 0.45 -35.22
C ASP A 180 15.51 1.31 -35.63
N GLY A 181 15.61 2.63 -35.52
CA GLY A 181 14.57 3.57 -35.94
C GLY A 181 13.43 3.77 -34.92
N ALA A 182 13.58 3.37 -33.68
CA ALA A 182 12.60 3.63 -32.65
C ALA A 182 12.57 5.14 -32.32
N SER A 183 11.37 5.70 -32.26
CA SER A 183 11.18 7.06 -31.71
C SER A 183 11.35 7.03 -30.17
N ARG A 184 11.57 8.21 -29.56
CA ARG A 184 11.66 8.35 -28.11
C ARG A 184 10.42 7.82 -27.38
N ALA A 185 9.24 8.06 -27.92
CA ALA A 185 8.00 7.55 -27.36
C ALA A 185 7.94 6.01 -27.46
N ARG A 186 8.38 5.43 -28.59
CA ARG A 186 8.43 3.99 -28.75
C ARG A 186 9.41 3.36 -27.77
N PHE A 187 10.60 3.91 -27.60
CA PHE A 187 11.56 3.45 -26.61
C PHE A 187 10.96 3.50 -25.19
N LEU A 188 10.35 4.63 -24.81
CA LEU A 188 9.78 4.85 -23.48
C LEU A 188 8.71 3.80 -23.13
N TRP A 189 7.73 3.59 -24.02
CA TRP A 189 6.56 2.76 -23.71
C TRP A 189 6.73 1.29 -24.07
N GLN A 190 7.47 0.96 -25.11
CA GLN A 190 7.62 -0.40 -25.58
C GLN A 190 8.86 -1.12 -25.06
N ILE A 191 9.90 -0.38 -24.66
CA ILE A 191 11.16 -0.96 -24.19
C ILE A 191 11.38 -0.64 -22.72
N LEU A 192 11.47 0.65 -22.36
CA LEU A 192 11.82 1.05 -20.99
C LEU A 192 10.71 0.69 -19.99
N PHE A 193 9.46 1.00 -20.30
CA PHE A 193 8.32 0.75 -19.39
C PHE A 193 8.22 -0.73 -18.96
N PRO A 194 8.25 -1.72 -19.86
CA PRO A 194 8.24 -3.13 -19.47
C PRO A 194 9.44 -3.53 -18.60
N LEU A 195 10.62 -3.00 -18.88
CA LEU A 195 11.85 -3.32 -18.13
C LEU A 195 11.82 -2.77 -16.70
N VAL A 196 11.24 -1.57 -16.49
CA VAL A 196 11.11 -0.97 -15.16
C VAL A 196 9.79 -1.34 -14.47
N PHE A 197 8.93 -2.11 -15.11
CA PHE A 197 7.64 -2.52 -14.58
C PHE A 197 7.71 -3.16 -13.17
N PRO A 198 8.70 -4.01 -12.84
CA PRO A 198 8.86 -4.50 -11.46
C PRO A 198 9.04 -3.39 -10.44
N GLY A 199 9.76 -2.32 -10.79
CA GLY A 199 9.91 -1.13 -9.94
C GLY A 199 8.61 -0.35 -9.80
N LEU A 200 7.84 -0.20 -10.88
CA LEU A 200 6.51 0.41 -10.84
C LEU A 200 5.57 -0.35 -9.90
N VAL A 201 5.58 -1.66 -9.97
CA VAL A 201 4.80 -2.51 -9.09
C VAL A 201 5.22 -2.31 -7.63
N ALA A 202 6.52 -2.24 -7.34
CA ALA A 202 7.03 -2.00 -5.98
C ALA A 202 6.58 -0.66 -5.41
N THR A 203 6.67 0.42 -6.19
CA THR A 203 6.21 1.75 -5.76
C THR A 203 4.69 1.82 -5.60
N SER A 204 3.96 1.10 -6.44
CA SER A 204 2.49 1.01 -6.36
C SER A 204 2.00 0.39 -5.06
N VAL A 205 2.74 -0.58 -4.48
CA VAL A 205 2.40 -1.15 -3.16
C VAL A 205 2.40 -0.07 -2.09
N PHE A 206 3.45 0.73 -2.06
CA PHE A 206 3.55 1.83 -1.09
C PHE A 206 2.41 2.83 -1.25
N SER A 207 2.16 3.30 -2.48
CA SER A 207 1.10 4.25 -2.78
C SER A 207 -0.28 3.71 -2.44
N PHE A 208 -0.53 2.43 -2.75
CA PHE A 208 -1.79 1.75 -2.42
C PHE A 208 -2.02 1.68 -0.91
N ILE A 209 -1.04 1.16 -0.16
CA ILE A 209 -1.16 1.00 1.30
C ILE A 209 -1.36 2.35 1.98
N SER A 210 -0.62 3.39 1.56
CA SER A 210 -0.74 4.74 2.10
C SER A 210 -2.14 5.32 1.90
N ALA A 211 -2.68 5.23 0.69
CA ALA A 211 -4.00 5.77 0.38
C ALA A 211 -5.15 4.91 0.94
N TRP A 212 -4.98 3.57 0.97
CA TRP A 212 -5.99 2.64 1.47
C TRP A 212 -6.21 2.76 2.98
N ASN A 213 -5.13 2.96 3.75
CA ASN A 213 -5.19 3.05 5.20
C ASN A 213 -5.41 4.49 5.72
N ASP A 214 -5.60 5.46 4.82
CA ASP A 214 -5.77 6.84 5.24
C ASP A 214 -7.07 7.04 6.02
N PHE A 215 -6.89 7.48 7.24
CA PHE A 215 -7.95 7.90 8.13
C PHE A 215 -7.91 9.41 8.38
N LEU A 216 -6.70 9.97 8.46
CA LEU A 216 -6.49 11.33 8.93
C LEU A 216 -7.05 12.37 7.96
N PHE A 217 -6.72 12.27 6.68
CA PHE A 217 -7.24 13.18 5.65
C PHE A 217 -8.73 12.93 5.44
N ALA A 218 -9.17 11.66 5.42
CA ALA A 218 -10.58 11.33 5.30
C ALA A 218 -11.39 11.99 6.42
N LYS A 219 -10.94 11.87 7.69
CA LYS A 219 -11.59 12.50 8.85
C LYS A 219 -11.56 14.03 8.81
N SER A 220 -10.48 14.61 8.24
CA SER A 220 -10.28 16.06 8.25
C SER A 220 -10.96 16.77 7.08
N PHE A 221 -11.08 16.12 5.91
CA PHE A 221 -11.53 16.77 4.67
C PHE A 221 -12.95 16.37 4.25
N ILE A 222 -13.44 15.22 4.73
CA ILE A 222 -14.84 14.79 4.54
C ILE A 222 -15.61 15.09 5.81
N ILE A 223 -16.21 16.28 5.87
CA ILE A 223 -16.80 16.83 7.10
C ILE A 223 -18.33 16.68 7.10
N SER A 224 -18.98 17.06 6.00
CA SER A 224 -20.44 17.16 5.92
C SER A 224 -21.09 16.13 5.02
N ASP A 225 -20.38 15.62 4.01
CA ASP A 225 -20.91 14.59 3.10
C ASP A 225 -20.31 13.23 3.41
N THR A 226 -20.93 12.50 4.33
CA THR A 226 -20.52 11.15 4.71
C THR A 226 -20.53 10.17 3.54
N SER A 227 -21.27 10.47 2.45
CA SER A 227 -21.30 9.64 1.26
C SER A 227 -19.93 9.54 0.56
N GLN A 228 -19.03 10.48 0.79
CA GLN A 228 -17.67 10.52 0.30
C GLN A 228 -16.65 9.89 1.26
N SER A 229 -17.11 9.38 2.40
CA SER A 229 -16.23 8.74 3.38
C SER A 229 -15.56 7.48 2.81
N THR A 230 -14.39 7.16 3.38
CA THR A 230 -13.59 5.98 3.03
C THR A 230 -13.75 4.87 4.08
N LEU A 231 -13.29 3.69 3.76
CA LEU A 231 -13.47 2.49 4.58
C LEU A 231 -12.87 2.62 6.01
N PRO A 232 -11.68 3.25 6.23
CA PRO A 232 -11.21 3.52 7.59
C PRO A 232 -12.17 4.36 8.43
N MET A 233 -12.93 5.27 7.81
CA MET A 233 -13.97 6.05 8.50
C MET A 233 -15.17 5.19 8.91
N ALA A 234 -15.47 4.13 8.16
CA ALA A 234 -16.56 3.21 8.48
C ALA A 234 -16.36 2.51 9.83
N LEU A 235 -15.11 2.30 10.27
CA LEU A 235 -14.81 1.70 11.58
C LEU A 235 -15.38 2.53 12.74
N LEU A 236 -15.48 3.86 12.59
CA LEU A 236 -16.03 4.73 13.62
C LEU A 236 -17.54 4.48 13.86
N VAL A 237 -18.26 3.94 12.89
CA VAL A 237 -19.69 3.61 13.04
C VAL A 237 -19.87 2.50 14.08
N PHE A 238 -18.92 1.55 14.13
CA PHE A 238 -18.93 0.43 15.07
C PHE A 238 -18.22 0.74 16.39
N TYR A 239 -17.29 1.70 16.39
CA TYR A 239 -16.56 2.12 17.58
C TYR A 239 -17.27 3.29 18.27
N LYS A 240 -18.26 2.98 19.12
CA LYS A 240 -18.92 3.94 19.99
C LYS A 240 -18.19 3.98 21.33
N PRO A 241 -17.88 5.15 21.91
CA PRO A 241 -17.09 5.24 23.15
C PRO A 241 -17.70 4.47 24.34
N ASP A 242 -19.02 4.46 24.46
CA ASP A 242 -19.72 3.88 25.62
C ASP A 242 -20.16 2.42 25.38
N ASP A 243 -20.31 2.01 24.13
CA ASP A 243 -20.79 0.67 23.77
C ASP A 243 -20.22 0.26 22.38
N PRO A 244 -18.95 -0.14 22.31
CA PRO A 244 -18.31 -0.49 21.05
C PRO A 244 -18.78 -1.87 20.56
N ASP A 245 -19.30 -1.94 19.32
CA ASP A 245 -19.55 -3.22 18.64
C ASP A 245 -18.21 -3.83 18.17
N TRP A 246 -17.51 -4.51 19.06
CA TRP A 246 -16.23 -5.15 18.75
C TRP A 246 -16.36 -6.19 17.63
N GLY A 247 -17.48 -6.91 17.53
CA GLY A 247 -17.74 -7.84 16.43
C GLY A 247 -17.80 -7.12 15.09
N GLY A 248 -18.51 -5.99 15.02
CA GLY A 248 -18.59 -5.13 13.85
C GLY A 248 -17.23 -4.55 13.47
N VAL A 249 -16.45 -4.05 14.44
CA VAL A 249 -15.08 -3.56 14.22
C VAL A 249 -14.20 -4.65 13.63
N MET A 250 -14.20 -5.88 14.20
CA MET A 250 -13.38 -6.98 13.71
C MET A 250 -13.81 -7.48 12.33
N ALA A 251 -15.12 -7.55 12.07
CA ALA A 251 -15.65 -7.94 10.77
C ALA A 251 -15.32 -6.90 9.69
N ALA A 252 -15.52 -5.60 9.96
CA ALA A 252 -15.18 -4.52 9.04
C ALA A 252 -13.67 -4.48 8.76
N SER A 253 -12.82 -4.63 9.78
CA SER A 253 -11.36 -4.71 9.65
C SER A 253 -10.93 -5.93 8.83
N THR A 254 -11.60 -7.08 9.00
CA THR A 254 -11.36 -8.29 8.19
C THR A 254 -11.66 -8.02 6.73
N VAL A 255 -12.80 -7.43 6.41
CA VAL A 255 -13.16 -7.05 5.02
C VAL A 255 -12.16 -6.03 4.46
N MET A 256 -11.75 -5.04 5.26
CA MET A 256 -10.77 -4.03 4.87
C MET A 256 -9.39 -4.63 4.55
N THR A 257 -9.03 -5.76 5.17
CA THR A 257 -7.75 -6.43 4.94
C THR A 257 -7.71 -7.18 3.61
N ILE A 258 -8.86 -7.65 3.08
CA ILE A 258 -8.93 -8.48 1.87
C ILE A 258 -8.28 -7.82 0.65
N PRO A 259 -8.59 -6.56 0.27
CA PRO A 259 -7.97 -5.92 -0.89
C PRO A 259 -6.46 -5.76 -0.76
N VAL A 260 -5.97 -5.49 0.46
CA VAL A 260 -4.52 -5.39 0.72
C VAL A 260 -3.83 -6.73 0.48
N LEU A 261 -4.43 -7.82 0.97
CA LEU A 261 -3.91 -9.18 0.75
C LEU A 261 -3.95 -9.56 -0.73
N ILE A 262 -5.06 -9.29 -1.42
CA ILE A 262 -5.17 -9.55 -2.87
C ILE A 262 -4.09 -8.77 -3.63
N PHE A 263 -3.96 -7.48 -3.34
CA PHE A 263 -2.95 -6.64 -3.97
C PHE A 263 -1.54 -7.16 -3.71
N PHE A 264 -1.22 -7.52 -2.46
CA PHE A 264 0.07 -8.10 -2.10
C PHE A 264 0.37 -9.41 -2.83
N VAL A 265 -0.60 -10.34 -2.88
CA VAL A 265 -0.45 -11.64 -3.59
C VAL A 265 -0.20 -11.44 -5.09
N LEU A 266 -0.87 -10.47 -5.71
CA LEU A 266 -0.66 -10.17 -7.14
C LEU A 266 0.74 -9.60 -7.40
N VAL A 267 1.24 -8.80 -6.47
CA VAL A 267 2.48 -8.03 -6.63
C VAL A 267 3.72 -8.83 -6.22
N GLN A 268 3.64 -9.67 -5.17
CA GLN A 268 4.80 -10.39 -4.60
C GLN A 268 5.62 -11.18 -5.63
N ARG A 269 4.96 -11.81 -6.63
CA ARG A 269 5.65 -12.57 -7.68
C ARG A 269 6.54 -11.69 -8.54
N ARG A 270 6.17 -10.44 -8.75
CA ARG A 270 6.93 -9.46 -9.53
C ARG A 270 8.07 -8.84 -8.73
N LEU A 271 7.91 -8.68 -7.41
CA LEU A 271 8.97 -8.20 -6.52
C LEU A 271 10.14 -9.18 -6.45
N VAL A 272 9.86 -10.48 -6.29
CA VAL A 272 10.90 -11.53 -6.20
C VAL A 272 11.70 -11.64 -7.50
N SER A 273 11.05 -11.51 -8.66
CA SER A 273 11.75 -11.57 -9.95
C SER A 273 12.67 -10.36 -10.19
N GLY A 274 12.30 -9.17 -9.69
CA GLY A 274 13.12 -7.96 -9.80
C GLY A 274 14.35 -7.95 -8.89
N LEU A 275 14.27 -8.56 -7.71
CA LEU A 275 15.40 -8.67 -6.78
C LEU A 275 16.38 -9.78 -7.16
N GLY A 276 15.92 -10.85 -7.80
CA GLY A 276 16.77 -11.96 -8.24
C GLY A 276 17.74 -11.60 -9.38
N GLY A 277 17.49 -10.52 -10.11
CA GLY A 277 18.41 -10.00 -11.13
C GLY A 277 19.53 -9.11 -10.58
N ALA A 278 19.38 -8.57 -9.38
CA ALA A 278 20.35 -7.65 -8.76
C ALA A 278 21.41 -8.35 -7.88
N VAL A 279 21.30 -9.66 -7.68
CA VAL A 279 22.20 -10.46 -6.79
C VAL A 279 23.10 -11.41 -7.58
N LYS A 280 23.21 -11.25 -8.89
CA LYS A 280 24.18 -11.98 -9.69
C LYS A 280 25.31 -11.04 -10.13
N ASP A 281 26.17 -10.68 -9.20
CA ASP A 281 27.58 -10.29 -9.42
C ASP A 281 28.39 -10.66 -8.18
#